data_be60255d615c197bcb50387a55b3ad17
#
_entry.id   be60255d615c197bcb50387a55b3ad17
#
_cell.length_a   1.000
_cell.length_b   1.000
_cell.length_c   1.000
_cell.angle_alpha   90.00
_cell.angle_beta   90.00
_cell.angle_gamma   90.00
#
_symmetry.space_group_name_H-M   'P 1'
#
loop_
_entity.id
_entity.type
_entity.pdbx_description
1 polymer ?
#
loop_
_entity_poly.entity_id
_entity_poly.type
_entity_poly.pdbx_seq_one_letter_code
_entity_poly.pdbx_strand_id
1 'polypeptide(L)'
;RHAVPRVKNIYEIIQKWNNLKKGVPLHYNDIKKIAAKMTKDNWAPKLFKTIIKDGFYDIDTLKEKYGLKTEAEWDEALDEVGDEDIYKIKKLIRSGENLDKNPRISISTIHGVKGNERENVVVTTDLAGAQFIDYEKDPDDTHRLFYVACTRTEKNLYIIEPQTKKAYNL
;
A
#
# COMPACT_ATOMS: atom_id res chain seq x y z
N ARG A 1 1.44 10.31 -8.85
CA ARG A 1 2.19 9.48 -7.88
C ARG A 1 1.18 8.50 -7.32
N HIS A 2 1.19 7.25 -7.79
CA HIS A 2 0.44 6.20 -7.12
C HIS A 2 1.04 6.08 -5.71
N ALA A 3 0.26 6.45 -4.70
CA ALA A 3 0.64 6.12 -3.34
C ALA A 3 0.76 4.60 -3.30
N VAL A 4 1.98 4.09 -3.07
CA VAL A 4 2.14 2.67 -2.72
C VAL A 4 1.20 2.45 -1.55
N PRO A 5 0.24 1.53 -1.64
CA PRO A 5 -0.72 1.39 -0.58
C PRO A 5 0.02 1.22 0.75
N ARG A 6 -0.40 1.94 1.78
CA ARG A 6 0.18 1.87 3.13
C ARG A 6 0.40 0.42 3.58
N VAL A 7 -0.57 -0.43 3.27
CA VAL A 7 -0.52 -1.88 3.55
C VAL A 7 0.66 -2.57 2.86
N LYS A 8 0.98 -2.23 1.61
CA LYS A 8 2.14 -2.81 0.89
C LYS A 8 3.45 -2.43 1.56
N ASN A 9 3.62 -1.17 1.94
CA ASN A 9 4.83 -0.73 2.65
C ASN A 9 5.02 -1.45 3.99
N ILE A 10 3.93 -1.65 4.74
CA ILE A 10 3.99 -2.39 6.01
C ILE A 10 4.32 -3.86 5.74
N TYR A 11 3.71 -4.47 4.73
CA TYR A 11 4.01 -5.86 4.34
C TYR A 11 5.50 -6.05 3.97
N GLU A 12 6.10 -5.13 3.22
CA GLU A 12 7.52 -5.15 2.92
C GLU A 12 8.40 -5.10 4.19
N ILE A 13 8.00 -4.30 5.19
CA ILE A 13 8.68 -4.24 6.49
C ILE A 13 8.53 -5.57 7.25
N ILE A 14 7.36 -6.19 7.22
CA ILE A 14 7.11 -7.50 7.81
C ILE A 14 8.00 -8.57 7.18
N GLN A 15 8.12 -8.60 5.84
CA GLN A 15 9.00 -9.54 5.16
C GLN A 15 10.47 -9.37 5.60
N LYS A 16 10.93 -8.13 5.73
CA LYS A 16 12.27 -7.83 6.22
C LYS A 16 12.47 -8.28 7.67
N TRP A 17 11.49 -8.03 8.54
CA TRP A 17 11.52 -8.55 9.92
C TRP A 17 11.61 -10.08 9.95
N ASN A 18 10.80 -10.76 9.16
CA ASN A 18 10.82 -12.22 9.08
C ASN A 18 12.16 -12.76 8.54
N ASN A 19 12.78 -12.06 7.57
CA ASN A 19 14.10 -12.42 7.07
C ASN A 19 15.17 -12.22 8.13
N LEU A 20 15.13 -11.14 8.88
CA LEU A 20 16.04 -10.85 9.99
C LEU A 20 15.94 -11.94 11.07
N LYS A 21 14.73 -12.37 11.44
CA LYS A 21 14.48 -13.50 12.38
C LYS A 21 15.05 -14.83 11.86
N LYS A 22 15.13 -15.02 10.55
CA LYS A 22 15.75 -16.20 9.92
C LYS A 22 17.27 -16.12 9.82
N GLY A 23 17.88 -15.09 10.39
CA GLY A 23 19.33 -14.88 10.37
C GLY A 23 19.85 -14.21 9.10
N VAL A 24 19.00 -13.67 8.23
CA VAL A 24 19.43 -12.92 7.05
C VAL A 24 19.81 -11.50 7.47
N PRO A 25 21.10 -11.09 7.30
CA PRO A 25 21.51 -9.73 7.64
C PRO A 25 20.83 -8.70 6.75
N LEU A 26 20.38 -7.59 7.35
CA LEU A 26 19.74 -6.50 6.64
C LEU A 26 20.60 -5.23 6.65
N HIS A 27 20.53 -4.48 5.54
CA HIS A 27 21.16 -3.18 5.45
C HIS A 27 20.49 -2.18 6.42
N TYR A 28 21.28 -1.23 6.94
CA TYR A 28 20.81 -0.18 7.88
C TYR A 28 19.49 0.48 7.46
N ASN A 29 19.30 0.79 6.17
CA ASN A 29 18.08 1.46 5.69
C ASN A 29 16.82 0.62 5.93
N ASP A 30 16.93 -0.70 5.86
CA ASP A 30 15.81 -1.60 6.13
C ASP A 30 15.56 -1.76 7.63
N ILE A 31 16.64 -1.85 8.41
CA ILE A 31 16.57 -1.85 9.86
C ILE A 31 15.94 -0.56 10.39
N LYS A 32 16.27 0.59 9.81
CA LYS A 32 15.63 1.87 10.13
C LYS A 32 14.12 1.86 9.89
N LYS A 33 13.65 1.21 8.81
CA LYS A 33 12.22 1.08 8.54
C LYS A 33 11.52 0.19 9.56
N ILE A 34 12.18 -0.91 9.98
CA ILE A 34 11.70 -1.81 11.03
C ILE A 34 11.62 -1.06 12.36
N ALA A 35 12.70 -0.41 12.78
CA ALA A 35 12.76 0.34 14.03
C ALA A 35 11.72 1.47 14.11
N ALA A 36 11.35 2.09 12.98
CA ALA A 36 10.31 3.10 12.91
C ALA A 36 8.88 2.53 13.12
N LYS A 37 8.74 1.21 13.26
CA LYS A 37 7.49 0.50 13.56
C LYS A 37 7.52 -0.20 14.90
N MET A 38 8.50 0.13 15.74
CA MET A 38 8.66 -0.40 17.09
C MET A 38 8.68 0.71 18.12
N THR A 39 8.01 0.48 19.25
CA THR A 39 8.10 1.38 20.40
C THR A 39 9.45 1.21 21.13
N LYS A 40 9.69 2.09 22.11
CA LYS A 40 10.86 2.00 23.00
C LYS A 40 10.91 0.71 23.85
N ASP A 41 9.78 0.00 23.95
CA ASP A 41 9.69 -1.24 24.69
C ASP A 41 10.30 -2.39 23.90
N ASN A 42 10.20 -2.36 22.58
CA ASN A 42 10.77 -3.34 21.65
C ASN A 42 12.15 -2.95 21.11
N TRP A 43 12.49 -1.65 21.05
CA TRP A 43 13.81 -1.19 20.63
C TRP A 43 14.26 0.06 21.37
N ALA A 44 15.47 0.04 21.95
CA ALA A 44 16.04 1.17 22.68
C ALA A 44 16.51 2.28 21.70
N PRO A 45 15.82 3.45 21.62
CA PRO A 45 16.12 4.48 20.60
C PRO A 45 17.53 5.10 20.76
N LYS A 46 18.06 5.14 21.98
CA LYS A 46 19.42 5.69 22.22
C LYS A 46 20.51 4.80 21.61
N LEU A 47 20.38 3.48 21.75
CA LEU A 47 21.32 2.52 21.19
C LEU A 47 21.18 2.40 19.68
N PHE A 48 19.96 2.48 19.14
CA PHE A 48 19.74 2.52 17.70
C PHE A 48 20.47 3.68 16.99
N LYS A 49 20.59 4.85 17.65
CA LYS A 49 21.30 6.00 17.06
C LYS A 49 22.80 5.79 16.89
N THR A 50 23.40 4.81 17.56
CA THR A 50 24.84 4.49 17.45
C THR A 50 25.16 3.58 16.29
N ILE A 51 24.15 3.05 15.58
CA ILE A 51 24.34 2.13 14.46
C ILE A 51 25.03 2.82 13.27
N ILE A 52 25.95 2.13 12.63
CA ILE A 52 26.69 2.64 11.45
C ILE A 52 25.79 2.56 10.21
N LYS A 53 25.64 3.68 9.50
CA LYS A 53 24.63 3.82 8.43
C LYS A 53 24.84 3.00 7.17
N ASP A 54 26.03 2.48 6.91
CA ASP A 54 26.35 1.67 5.72
C ASP A 54 26.60 0.19 6.04
N GLY A 55 26.18 -0.27 7.23
CA GLY A 55 26.39 -1.64 7.68
C GLY A 55 25.23 -2.58 7.35
N PHE A 56 25.55 -3.87 7.34
CA PHE A 56 24.61 -4.98 7.42
C PHE A 56 24.61 -5.56 8.82
N TYR A 57 23.47 -5.90 9.33
CA TYR A 57 23.28 -6.34 10.70
C TYR A 57 22.36 -7.55 10.77
N ASP A 58 22.78 -8.55 11.51
CA ASP A 58 21.97 -9.69 11.93
C ASP A 58 21.21 -9.37 13.23
N ILE A 59 20.29 -10.23 13.59
CA ILE A 59 19.42 -10.03 14.76
C ILE A 59 20.21 -10.07 16.08
N ASP A 60 21.23 -10.92 16.17
CA ASP A 60 22.04 -11.06 17.38
C ASP A 60 22.87 -9.80 17.65
N THR A 61 23.52 -9.27 16.63
CA THR A 61 24.25 -8.00 16.70
C THR A 61 23.32 -6.83 17.11
N LEU A 62 22.09 -6.81 16.57
CA LEU A 62 21.12 -5.77 16.92
C LEU A 62 20.68 -5.87 18.38
N LYS A 63 20.51 -7.06 18.92
CA LYS A 63 20.18 -7.29 20.32
C LYS A 63 21.33 -6.93 21.26
N GLU A 64 22.52 -7.43 20.96
CA GLU A 64 23.67 -7.28 21.83
C GLU A 64 24.18 -5.82 21.89
N LYS A 65 24.22 -5.12 20.73
CA LYS A 65 24.89 -3.84 20.60
C LYS A 65 23.95 -2.65 20.40
N TYR A 66 22.82 -2.88 19.75
CA TYR A 66 21.97 -1.77 19.28
C TYR A 66 20.58 -1.72 19.88
N GLY A 67 20.33 -2.53 20.93
CA GLY A 67 19.19 -2.40 21.82
C GLY A 67 17.86 -2.90 21.28
N LEU A 68 17.88 -3.83 20.30
CA LEU A 68 16.70 -4.62 19.96
C LEU A 68 16.38 -5.56 21.14
N LYS A 69 15.13 -5.58 21.59
CA LYS A 69 14.72 -6.32 22.79
C LYS A 69 13.80 -7.49 22.53
N THR A 70 13.28 -7.62 21.30
CA THR A 70 12.28 -8.61 20.96
C THR A 70 12.69 -9.45 19.75
N GLU A 71 12.23 -10.69 19.71
CA GLU A 71 12.20 -11.59 18.56
C GLU A 71 10.77 -12.14 18.33
N ALA A 72 9.78 -11.49 18.91
CA ALA A 72 8.38 -11.88 18.79
C ALA A 72 7.93 -11.93 17.31
N GLU A 73 6.76 -12.49 17.07
CA GLU A 73 6.14 -12.44 15.76
C GLU A 73 5.89 -10.98 15.33
N TRP A 74 5.79 -10.75 14.04
CA TRP A 74 5.77 -9.41 13.49
C TRP A 74 4.65 -8.52 14.04
N ASP A 75 3.50 -9.09 14.37
CA ASP A 75 2.32 -8.37 14.90
C ASP A 75 2.47 -7.96 16.36
N GLU A 76 3.39 -8.55 17.09
CA GLU A 76 3.78 -8.14 18.44
C GLU A 76 5.04 -7.27 18.42
N ALA A 77 6.00 -7.59 17.55
CA ALA A 77 7.26 -6.87 17.46
C ALA A 77 7.11 -5.47 16.85
N LEU A 78 6.26 -5.33 15.80
CA LEU A 78 6.02 -4.06 15.11
C LEU A 78 4.81 -3.32 15.71
N ASP A 79 4.87 -3.04 16.99
CA ASP A 79 3.79 -2.52 17.84
C ASP A 79 3.33 -1.08 17.54
N GLU A 80 4.01 -0.38 16.63
CA GLU A 80 3.54 0.90 16.04
C GLU A 80 2.70 0.71 14.77
N VAL A 81 2.39 -0.53 14.38
CA VAL A 81 1.46 -0.84 13.30
C VAL A 81 0.05 -0.87 13.88
N GLY A 82 -0.85 -0.06 13.34
CA GLY A 82 -2.23 0.00 13.82
C GLY A 82 -3.03 -1.28 13.58
N ASP A 83 -3.95 -1.59 14.48
CA ASP A 83 -4.77 -2.81 14.49
C ASP A 83 -5.51 -3.07 13.17
N GLU A 84 -5.98 -2.00 12.52
CA GLU A 84 -6.67 -2.09 11.23
C GLU A 84 -5.74 -2.61 10.12
N ASP A 85 -4.49 -2.14 10.09
CA ASP A 85 -3.48 -2.60 9.12
C ASP A 85 -3.06 -4.04 9.43
N ILE A 86 -2.88 -4.40 10.71
CA ILE A 86 -2.60 -5.76 11.16
C ILE A 86 -3.73 -6.70 10.70
N TYR A 87 -4.98 -6.33 10.93
CA TYR A 87 -6.13 -7.14 10.51
C TYR A 87 -6.16 -7.35 8.99
N LYS A 88 -5.97 -6.27 8.21
CA LYS A 88 -5.93 -6.33 6.73
C LYS A 88 -4.82 -7.26 6.24
N ILE A 89 -3.62 -7.12 6.79
CA ILE A 89 -2.46 -7.92 6.38
C ILE A 89 -2.66 -9.40 6.74
N LYS A 90 -3.13 -9.69 7.96
CA LYS A 90 -3.45 -11.07 8.37
C LYS A 90 -4.49 -11.71 7.43
N LYS A 91 -5.51 -10.95 7.03
CA LYS A 91 -6.52 -11.41 6.09
C LYS A 91 -5.93 -11.72 4.70
N LEU A 92 -5.06 -10.82 4.18
CA LEU A 92 -4.39 -11.01 2.89
C LEU A 92 -3.46 -12.22 2.89
N ILE A 93 -2.67 -12.41 3.96
CA ILE A 93 -1.80 -13.58 4.10
C ILE A 93 -2.63 -14.87 4.13
N ARG A 94 -3.74 -14.89 4.87
CA ARG A 94 -4.63 -16.07 4.95
C ARG A 94 -5.33 -16.39 3.63
N SER A 95 -5.62 -15.38 2.81
CA SER A 95 -6.20 -15.60 1.47
C SER A 95 -5.20 -16.07 0.42
N GLY A 96 -3.91 -16.22 0.79
CA GLY A 96 -2.85 -16.63 -0.14
C GLY A 96 -2.46 -15.53 -1.13
N GLU A 97 -2.87 -14.28 -0.92
CA GLU A 97 -2.49 -13.17 -1.78
C GLU A 97 -1.01 -12.81 -1.58
N ASN A 98 -0.31 -12.65 -2.70
CA ASN A 98 1.08 -12.22 -2.70
C ASN A 98 1.16 -10.73 -3.04
N LEU A 99 1.47 -9.90 -2.04
CA LEU A 99 1.57 -8.45 -2.19
C LEU A 99 2.82 -7.98 -2.95
N ASP A 100 3.78 -8.87 -3.20
CA ASP A 100 4.97 -8.57 -4.02
C ASP A 100 4.66 -8.62 -5.51
N LYS A 101 3.58 -9.30 -5.90
CA LYS A 101 3.11 -9.34 -7.28
C LYS A 101 2.24 -8.13 -7.61
N ASN A 102 2.24 -7.74 -8.88
CA ASN A 102 1.29 -6.75 -9.36
C ASN A 102 -0.14 -7.25 -9.13
N PRO A 103 -1.04 -6.43 -8.59
CA PRO A 103 -2.41 -6.82 -8.37
C PRO A 103 -3.08 -7.18 -9.70
N ARG A 104 -3.89 -8.24 -9.70
CA ARG A 104 -4.69 -8.64 -10.87
C ARG A 104 -5.78 -7.60 -11.19
N ILE A 105 -6.26 -6.91 -10.16
CA ILE A 105 -7.25 -5.85 -10.27
C ILE A 105 -6.65 -4.59 -9.65
N SER A 106 -6.72 -3.48 -10.39
CA SER A 106 -6.32 -2.16 -9.91
C SER A 106 -7.55 -1.25 -9.90
N ILE A 107 -7.82 -0.62 -8.76
CA ILE A 107 -8.90 0.36 -8.62
C ILE A 107 -8.27 1.74 -8.52
N SER A 108 -8.75 2.67 -9.33
CA SER A 108 -8.24 4.04 -9.35
C SER A 108 -9.32 5.03 -9.77
N THR A 109 -9.08 6.31 -9.54
CA THR A 109 -9.88 7.37 -10.17
C THR A 109 -9.49 7.51 -11.65
N ILE A 110 -10.38 8.08 -12.46
CA ILE A 110 -10.10 8.33 -13.88
C ILE A 110 -8.87 9.21 -14.06
N HIS A 111 -8.69 10.24 -13.21
CA HIS A 111 -7.50 11.08 -13.21
C HIS A 111 -6.22 10.30 -12.89
N GLY A 112 -6.31 9.31 -11.99
CA GLY A 112 -5.18 8.48 -11.57
C GLY A 112 -4.69 7.50 -12.62
N VAL A 113 -5.50 7.17 -13.63
CA VAL A 113 -5.13 6.24 -14.71
C VAL A 113 -4.68 6.95 -16.00
N LYS A 114 -4.62 8.27 -16.02
CA LYS A 114 -4.14 9.02 -17.19
C LYS A 114 -2.74 8.54 -17.59
N GLY A 115 -2.59 8.12 -18.85
CA GLY A 115 -1.33 7.58 -19.38
C GLY A 115 -1.09 6.10 -19.13
N ASN A 116 -1.98 5.40 -18.43
CA ASN A 116 -1.92 3.95 -18.23
C ASN A 116 -3.03 3.28 -19.07
N GLU A 117 -2.70 2.18 -19.73
CA GLU A 117 -3.62 1.37 -20.50
C GLU A 117 -3.71 -0.05 -19.92
N ARG A 118 -4.84 -0.72 -20.14
CA ARG A 118 -5.10 -2.08 -19.66
C ARG A 118 -5.94 -2.83 -20.67
N GLU A 119 -5.71 -4.15 -20.76
CA GLU A 119 -6.50 -5.02 -21.66
C GLU A 119 -7.99 -4.95 -21.34
N ASN A 120 -8.34 -4.96 -20.06
CA ASN A 120 -9.72 -4.93 -19.58
C ASN A 120 -9.91 -3.75 -18.65
N VAL A 121 -10.88 -2.91 -18.94
CA VAL A 121 -11.25 -1.75 -18.12
C VAL A 121 -12.72 -1.82 -17.75
N VAL A 122 -13.01 -1.59 -16.49
CA VAL A 122 -14.36 -1.46 -15.95
C VAL A 122 -14.56 -0.03 -15.52
N VAL A 123 -15.55 0.65 -16.05
CA VAL A 123 -15.91 2.02 -15.73
C VAL A 123 -17.26 2.04 -15.03
N THR A 124 -17.32 2.65 -13.86
CA THR A 124 -18.58 2.94 -13.15
C THR A 124 -19.03 4.33 -13.51
N THR A 125 -20.32 4.53 -13.71
CA THR A 125 -20.91 5.81 -14.14
C THR A 125 -21.51 6.64 -12.99
N ASP A 126 -21.50 6.12 -11.77
CA ASP A 126 -21.89 6.90 -10.59
C ASP A 126 -20.92 8.06 -10.34
N LEU A 127 -21.47 9.25 -10.07
CA LEU A 127 -20.72 10.45 -9.78
C LEU A 127 -20.77 10.77 -8.27
N ALA A 128 -19.66 11.24 -7.72
CA ALA A 128 -19.68 11.83 -6.38
C ALA A 128 -20.51 13.11 -6.37
N GLY A 129 -21.09 13.45 -5.22
CA GLY A 129 -22.05 14.55 -5.13
C GLY A 129 -21.57 15.88 -5.70
N ALA A 130 -20.32 16.27 -5.45
CA ALA A 130 -19.72 17.48 -6.01
C ALA A 130 -19.57 17.39 -7.54
N GLN A 131 -19.07 16.26 -8.04
CA GLN A 131 -18.91 16.02 -9.49
C GLN A 131 -20.26 16.02 -10.23
N PHE A 132 -21.32 15.53 -9.60
CA PHE A 132 -22.65 15.55 -10.18
C PHE A 132 -23.18 16.98 -10.32
N ILE A 133 -22.96 17.83 -9.31
CA ILE A 133 -23.33 19.25 -9.37
C ILE A 133 -22.57 19.99 -10.49
N ASP A 134 -21.28 19.68 -10.65
CA ASP A 134 -20.47 20.28 -11.71
C ASP A 134 -20.93 19.77 -13.10
N TYR A 135 -21.27 18.49 -13.22
CA TYR A 135 -21.82 17.90 -14.45
C TYR A 135 -23.15 18.51 -14.88
N GLU A 136 -24.03 18.82 -13.92
CA GLU A 136 -25.32 19.49 -14.23
C GLU A 136 -25.14 20.95 -14.71
N LYS A 137 -24.05 21.61 -14.29
CA LYS A 137 -23.76 22.99 -14.69
C LYS A 137 -23.02 23.08 -16.02
N ASP A 138 -22.00 22.25 -16.17
CA ASP A 138 -21.14 22.16 -17.35
C ASP A 138 -20.72 20.71 -17.57
N PRO A 139 -21.36 19.98 -18.48
CA PRO A 139 -21.09 18.57 -18.72
C PRO A 139 -19.77 18.31 -19.48
N ASP A 140 -19.18 19.31 -20.14
CA ASP A 140 -18.04 19.13 -21.03
C ASP A 140 -16.82 18.49 -20.37
N ASP A 141 -16.47 18.93 -19.17
CA ASP A 141 -15.33 18.36 -18.43
C ASP A 141 -15.60 16.91 -18.02
N THR A 142 -16.85 16.59 -17.66
CA THR A 142 -17.24 15.20 -17.34
C THR A 142 -17.22 14.33 -18.59
N HIS A 143 -17.69 14.81 -19.74
CA HIS A 143 -17.59 14.11 -21.03
C HIS A 143 -16.14 13.78 -21.38
N ARG A 144 -15.22 14.76 -21.26
CA ARG A 144 -13.77 14.54 -21.48
C ARG A 144 -13.19 13.52 -20.53
N LEU A 145 -13.61 13.55 -19.26
CA LEU A 145 -13.15 12.63 -18.24
C LEU A 145 -13.55 11.20 -18.59
N PHE A 146 -14.81 10.94 -18.93
CA PHE A 146 -15.30 9.61 -19.32
C PHE A 146 -14.70 9.15 -20.66
N TYR A 147 -14.49 10.06 -21.61
CA TYR A 147 -13.72 9.75 -22.81
C TYR A 147 -12.34 9.21 -22.48
N VAL A 148 -11.61 9.87 -21.59
CA VAL A 148 -10.29 9.40 -21.12
C VAL A 148 -10.40 8.05 -20.47
N ALA A 149 -11.41 7.79 -19.63
CA ALA A 149 -11.60 6.51 -18.97
C ALA A 149 -11.80 5.36 -19.98
N CYS A 150 -12.68 5.55 -20.95
CA CYS A 150 -12.98 4.56 -22.00
C CYS A 150 -11.78 4.28 -22.89
N THR A 151 -11.00 5.33 -23.25
CA THR A 151 -9.81 5.17 -24.08
C THR A 151 -8.60 4.56 -23.38
N ARG A 152 -8.72 4.19 -22.11
CA ARG A 152 -7.68 3.42 -21.38
C ARG A 152 -7.77 1.91 -21.66
N THR A 153 -8.73 1.51 -22.46
CA THR A 153 -9.00 0.11 -22.79
C THR A 153 -8.24 -0.34 -24.03
N GLU A 154 -7.47 -1.40 -23.92
CA GLU A 154 -6.80 -2.05 -25.07
C GLU A 154 -7.69 -3.11 -25.75
N LYS A 155 -8.48 -3.86 -24.97
CA LYS A 155 -9.29 -4.98 -25.50
C LYS A 155 -10.77 -4.89 -25.15
N ASN A 156 -11.11 -4.92 -23.86
CA ASN A 156 -12.50 -5.01 -23.42
C ASN A 156 -12.85 -3.87 -22.47
N LEU A 157 -13.86 -3.10 -22.84
CA LEU A 157 -14.47 -2.06 -22.01
C LEU A 157 -15.79 -2.58 -21.44
N TYR A 158 -15.92 -2.52 -20.12
CA TYR A 158 -17.16 -2.84 -19.41
C TYR A 158 -17.67 -1.57 -18.74
N ILE A 159 -18.90 -1.19 -19.04
CA ILE A 159 -19.55 -0.04 -18.42
C ILE A 159 -20.59 -0.59 -17.46
N ILE A 160 -20.48 -0.19 -16.19
CA ILE A 160 -21.43 -0.59 -15.16
C ILE A 160 -22.51 0.48 -15.05
N GLU A 161 -23.75 0.05 -15.17
CA GLU A 161 -24.91 0.92 -14.96
C GLU A 161 -24.89 1.55 -13.58
N PRO A 162 -25.30 2.82 -13.46
CA PRO A 162 -25.25 3.54 -12.20
C PRO A 162 -26.18 2.91 -11.16
N GLN A 163 -25.74 2.91 -9.92
CA GLN A 163 -26.53 2.47 -8.77
C GLN A 163 -27.29 3.61 -8.13
N THR A 164 -26.97 4.86 -8.49
CA THR A 164 -27.59 6.07 -7.94
C THR A 164 -28.18 6.95 -9.04
N LYS A 165 -29.00 7.93 -8.64
CA LYS A 165 -29.51 8.95 -9.57
C LYS A 165 -28.46 9.98 -9.97
N LYS A 166 -27.31 10.00 -9.28
CA LYS A 166 -26.19 10.89 -9.58
C LYS A 166 -25.23 10.17 -10.52
N ALA A 167 -25.57 10.18 -11.79
CA ALA A 167 -24.89 9.38 -12.78
C ALA A 167 -24.51 10.19 -14.02
N TYR A 168 -23.45 9.75 -14.66
CA TYR A 168 -23.10 10.16 -16.00
C TYR A 168 -23.88 9.29 -17.00
N ASN A 169 -24.59 9.90 -17.90
CA ASN A 169 -25.30 9.21 -18.98
C ASN A 169 -24.35 9.11 -20.20
N LEU A 170 -23.94 7.88 -20.49
CA LEU A 170 -23.16 7.53 -21.68
C LEU A 170 -24.03 7.45 -22.92
#